data_a61f0231b5efaed677d895b7ed8f7860
#
_entry.id   a61f0231b5efaed677d895b7ed8f7860
#
_cell.length_a   1.000
_cell.length_b   1.000
_cell.length_c   1.000
_cell.angle_alpha   90.00
_cell.angle_beta   90.00
_cell.angle_gamma   90.00
#
_symmetry.space_group_name_H-M   'P 1'
#
loop_
_entity.id
_entity.type
_entity.pdbx_description
1 polymer ?
#
loop_
_entity_poly.entity_id
_entity_poly.type
_entity_poly.pdbx_seq_one_letter_code
_entity_poly.pdbx_strand_id
1 'polypeptide(L)'
;MSRGASNRQMTLRPLTPLRLTHILPVLLLLALSISGARAESPSTPQRSNWAVVVDASRYWFNYRHAANALGFYRELRDLGIPEDHIVLMLADDVACSPRNGYPGEVFLSQAHTRNVYGDAVQVDYRGPEVTVRTVLGLLEGRHAPGTPAHRRLDSDEHANVLLYFTGHGGDGFFKFQDREELLAADLADTVAAMAARGRFRELMIVFDTCQAGSMASRLRTPGVFSVASARTGESSYSYTTDDSVGLAIVDRFTYHTVAYLDGLKGHARDASTARTVFGSAVARTRMDQYVDHFSPAFTVSHVDTRCDLLNRSLREVLLTDFFANTHTRTHFVPDRVATDEWFQA
;
A
#
# COMPACT_ATOMS: atom_id res chain seq x y z
N MET A 1 -46.43 82.83 -20.73
CA MET A 1 -47.33 81.72 -20.87
C MET A 1 -47.11 80.74 -19.69
N SER A 2 -48.10 80.72 -18.83
CA SER A 2 -48.18 79.99 -17.56
C SER A 2 -48.43 78.50 -17.76
N ARG A 3 -47.81 77.71 -16.97
CA ARG A 3 -48.39 76.41 -16.57
C ARG A 3 -47.87 76.02 -15.16
N GLY A 4 -48.77 75.91 -14.32
CA GLY A 4 -49.03 75.57 -13.02
C GLY A 4 -48.47 74.28 -12.51
N ALA A 5 -47.90 74.30 -11.32
CA ALA A 5 -47.46 73.19 -10.53
C ALA A 5 -48.60 72.72 -9.61
N SER A 6 -49.04 71.49 -9.75
CA SER A 6 -49.99 70.83 -8.87
C SER A 6 -49.27 70.17 -7.68
N ASN A 7 -49.59 70.67 -6.50
CA ASN A 7 -49.11 70.20 -5.22
C ASN A 7 -50.01 69.06 -4.77
N ARG A 8 -49.48 67.79 -4.76
CA ARG A 8 -50.16 66.67 -4.11
C ARG A 8 -49.55 66.44 -2.72
N GLN A 9 -50.31 66.78 -1.73
CA GLN A 9 -50.02 66.39 -0.35
C GLN A 9 -50.17 64.88 -0.18
N MET A 10 -49.11 64.22 0.26
CA MET A 10 -49.07 62.81 0.60
C MET A 10 -49.36 62.67 2.09
N THR A 11 -50.52 62.17 2.40
CA THR A 11 -50.94 61.85 3.79
C THR A 11 -50.27 60.59 4.24
N LEU A 12 -49.42 60.69 5.24
CA LEU A 12 -48.84 59.56 5.95
C LEU A 12 -49.90 58.92 6.85
N ARG A 13 -50.16 57.62 6.62
CA ARG A 13 -50.97 56.80 7.54
C ARG A 13 -50.08 56.34 8.74
N PRO A 14 -50.59 56.38 9.98
CA PRO A 14 -49.82 55.87 11.12
C PRO A 14 -49.67 54.39 11.09
N LEU A 15 -48.43 53.92 11.30
CA LEU A 15 -48.10 52.52 11.50
C LEU A 15 -48.56 51.99 12.87
N THR A 16 -49.40 51.03 12.88
CA THR A 16 -49.83 50.30 14.10
C THR A 16 -48.65 49.60 14.76
N PRO A 17 -48.48 49.66 16.09
CA PRO A 17 -47.39 48.99 16.78
C PRO A 17 -47.59 47.46 16.72
N LEU A 18 -46.62 46.73 16.18
CA LEU A 18 -46.54 45.30 16.22
C LEU A 18 -46.39 44.86 17.67
N ARG A 19 -47.34 44.06 18.16
CA ARG A 19 -47.31 43.55 19.55
C ARG A 19 -46.10 42.59 19.71
N LEU A 20 -45.23 42.92 20.67
CA LEU A 20 -43.97 42.26 20.99
C LEU A 20 -44.16 40.81 21.53
N THR A 21 -45.39 40.33 21.71
CA THR A 21 -45.76 39.07 22.32
C THR A 21 -45.55 37.82 21.47
N HIS A 22 -45.30 37.95 20.14
CA HIS A 22 -45.13 36.82 19.22
C HIS A 22 -43.67 36.57 18.80
N ILE A 23 -42.73 37.39 19.25
CA ILE A 23 -41.30 37.23 18.86
C ILE A 23 -40.57 36.33 19.85
N LEU A 24 -41.00 36.31 21.13
CA LEU A 24 -40.33 35.48 22.17
C LEU A 24 -40.35 33.97 21.92
N PRO A 25 -41.46 33.32 21.48
CA PRO A 25 -41.47 31.87 21.24
C PRO A 25 -40.64 31.44 19.99
N VAL A 26 -40.51 32.35 19.00
CA VAL A 26 -39.71 32.01 17.78
C VAL A 26 -38.23 32.08 18.07
N LEU A 27 -37.75 32.96 18.89
CA LEU A 27 -36.36 33.05 19.34
C LEU A 27 -35.98 31.89 20.28
N LEU A 28 -36.94 31.42 21.10
CA LEU A 28 -36.72 30.23 21.99
C LEU A 28 -36.65 28.94 21.19
N LEU A 29 -37.41 28.79 20.12
CA LEU A 29 -37.35 27.65 19.20
C LEU A 29 -36.07 27.64 18.34
N LEU A 30 -35.55 28.82 17.94
CA LEU A 30 -34.25 28.89 17.27
C LEU A 30 -33.08 28.61 18.22
N ALA A 31 -33.17 29.00 19.50
CA ALA A 31 -32.12 28.67 20.49
C ALA A 31 -32.05 27.20 20.86
N LEU A 32 -33.18 26.48 20.82
CA LEU A 32 -33.23 25.04 21.06
C LEU A 32 -32.74 24.21 19.86
N SER A 33 -32.72 24.78 18.66
CA SER A 33 -32.21 24.11 17.44
C SER A 33 -30.66 24.14 17.34
N ILE A 34 -29.98 24.94 18.13
CA ILE A 34 -28.50 25.12 18.08
C ILE A 34 -27.82 24.20 19.13
N SER A 35 -28.57 23.61 20.08
CA SER A 35 -28.01 22.74 21.13
C SER A 35 -27.80 21.28 20.73
N GLY A 36 -27.91 20.94 19.45
CA GLY A 36 -27.67 19.61 18.89
C GLY A 36 -26.35 19.44 18.14
N ALA A 37 -25.41 20.37 18.25
CA ALA A 37 -24.04 20.14 17.83
C ALA A 37 -23.43 19.09 18.76
N ARG A 38 -23.64 17.81 18.38
CA ARG A 38 -22.93 16.68 18.95
C ARG A 38 -21.46 17.03 18.81
N ALA A 39 -20.77 17.28 19.92
CA ALA A 39 -19.32 17.36 19.91
C ALA A 39 -18.85 16.05 19.30
N GLU A 40 -18.34 16.10 18.07
CA GLU A 40 -17.60 14.99 17.50
C GLU A 40 -16.49 14.71 18.49
N SER A 41 -16.53 13.53 19.11
CA SER A 41 -15.41 13.01 19.86
C SER A 41 -14.20 13.17 18.97
N PRO A 42 -13.04 13.65 19.48
CA PRO A 42 -11.84 13.72 18.66
C PRO A 42 -11.65 12.35 18.03
N SER A 43 -11.85 12.25 16.72
CA SER A 43 -11.64 11.03 15.98
C SER A 43 -10.21 10.63 16.25
N THR A 44 -10.01 9.46 16.86
CA THR A 44 -8.68 8.85 16.93
C THR A 44 -8.05 9.00 15.55
N PRO A 45 -6.83 9.55 15.43
CA PRO A 45 -6.21 9.76 14.13
C PRO A 45 -6.36 8.48 13.31
N GLN A 46 -6.99 8.60 12.16
CA GLN A 46 -7.28 7.45 11.32
C GLN A 46 -5.95 6.89 10.86
N ARG A 47 -5.58 5.69 11.32
CA ARG A 47 -4.36 5.01 10.92
C ARG A 47 -4.40 4.82 9.41
N SER A 48 -3.46 5.40 8.70
CA SER A 48 -3.27 5.19 7.28
C SER A 48 -2.08 4.27 7.08
N ASN A 49 -2.24 3.20 6.31
CA ASN A 49 -1.13 2.35 5.90
C ASN A 49 -0.64 2.84 4.55
N TRP A 50 0.67 2.87 4.40
CA TRP A 50 1.37 3.24 3.18
C TRP A 50 2.25 2.09 2.72
N ALA A 51 2.50 2.00 1.42
CA ALA A 51 3.42 1.01 0.88
C ALA A 51 4.33 1.61 -0.19
N VAL A 52 5.56 1.10 -0.27
CA VAL A 52 6.47 1.30 -1.39
C VAL A 52 6.86 -0.07 -1.90
N VAL A 53 6.55 -0.35 -3.16
CA VAL A 53 6.80 -1.63 -3.82
C VAL A 53 7.82 -1.41 -4.92
N VAL A 54 8.98 -2.07 -4.83
CA VAL A 54 10.13 -1.84 -5.70
C VAL A 54 10.55 -3.12 -6.39
N ASP A 55 10.37 -3.18 -7.71
CA ASP A 55 11.15 -4.04 -8.60
C ASP A 55 12.37 -3.27 -9.08
N ALA A 56 13.56 -3.73 -8.71
CA ALA A 56 14.81 -3.09 -9.08
C ALA A 56 15.53 -3.76 -10.26
N SER A 57 14.93 -4.76 -10.91
CA SER A 57 15.58 -5.56 -11.94
C SER A 57 15.15 -5.19 -13.36
N ARG A 58 16.10 -5.09 -14.29
CA ARG A 58 15.85 -4.89 -15.72
C ARG A 58 15.97 -6.19 -16.49
N TYR A 59 15.52 -6.12 -17.73
CA TYR A 59 15.62 -7.15 -18.77
C TYR A 59 14.62 -8.30 -18.61
N TRP A 60 14.23 -8.83 -19.75
CA TRP A 60 13.21 -9.89 -19.87
C TRP A 60 13.47 -11.11 -18.99
N PHE A 61 14.72 -11.52 -18.83
CA PHE A 61 15.07 -12.69 -18.00
C PHE A 61 14.78 -12.50 -16.50
N ASN A 62 14.49 -11.27 -16.10
CA ASN A 62 14.06 -10.92 -14.74
C ASN A 62 12.53 -10.71 -14.62
N TYR A 63 11.75 -11.22 -15.59
CA TYR A 63 10.29 -11.15 -15.60
C TYR A 63 9.68 -11.40 -14.20
N ARG A 64 10.16 -12.42 -13.50
CA ARG A 64 9.65 -12.79 -12.18
C ARG A 64 9.70 -11.67 -11.14
N HIS A 65 10.68 -10.78 -11.18
CA HIS A 65 10.78 -9.69 -10.21
C HIS A 65 9.70 -8.63 -10.45
N ALA A 66 9.44 -8.27 -11.69
CA ALA A 66 8.31 -7.39 -12.02
C ALA A 66 6.97 -8.08 -11.67
N ALA A 67 6.85 -9.38 -11.94
CA ALA A 67 5.67 -10.16 -11.56
C ALA A 67 5.49 -10.22 -10.03
N ASN A 68 6.58 -10.42 -9.26
CA ASN A 68 6.57 -10.36 -7.80
C ASN A 68 6.02 -9.01 -7.29
N ALA A 69 6.58 -7.89 -7.80
CA ALA A 69 6.17 -6.55 -7.39
C ALA A 69 4.70 -6.29 -7.73
N LEU A 70 4.26 -6.67 -8.92
CA LEU A 70 2.87 -6.52 -9.36
C LEU A 70 1.90 -7.39 -8.55
N GLY A 71 2.29 -8.64 -8.27
CA GLY A 71 1.50 -9.53 -7.41
C GLY A 71 1.35 -8.97 -6.00
N PHE A 72 2.44 -8.51 -5.42
CA PHE A 72 2.43 -7.90 -4.09
C PHE A 72 1.60 -6.60 -4.05
N TYR A 73 1.78 -5.72 -5.04
CA TYR A 73 0.97 -4.52 -5.21
C TYR A 73 -0.52 -4.86 -5.29
N ARG A 74 -0.89 -5.87 -6.11
CA ARG A 74 -2.29 -6.29 -6.26
C ARG A 74 -2.89 -6.76 -4.95
N GLU A 75 -2.14 -7.52 -4.14
CA GLU A 75 -2.57 -7.96 -2.83
C GLU A 75 -2.87 -6.77 -1.89
N LEU A 76 -1.99 -5.78 -1.86
CA LEU A 76 -2.19 -4.57 -1.04
C LEU A 76 -3.45 -3.80 -1.48
N ARG A 77 -3.69 -3.69 -2.79
CA ARG A 77 -4.89 -3.06 -3.35
C ARG A 77 -6.16 -3.83 -2.98
N ASP A 78 -6.13 -5.14 -3.16
CA ASP A 78 -7.25 -6.03 -2.83
C ASP A 78 -7.57 -6.00 -1.33
N LEU A 79 -6.55 -5.82 -0.48
CA LEU A 79 -6.67 -5.67 0.96
C LEU A 79 -7.04 -4.24 1.40
N GLY A 80 -7.27 -3.33 0.45
CA GLY A 80 -7.90 -2.03 0.66
C GLY A 80 -6.93 -0.89 0.95
N ILE A 81 -5.63 -1.02 0.70
CA ILE A 81 -4.73 0.14 0.69
C ILE A 81 -5.09 1.00 -0.54
N PRO A 82 -5.40 2.28 -0.36
CA PRO A 82 -5.74 3.17 -1.47
C PRO A 82 -4.58 3.31 -2.47
N GLU A 83 -4.90 3.58 -3.73
CA GLU A 83 -3.90 3.76 -4.79
C GLU A 83 -2.88 4.84 -4.45
N ASP A 84 -3.35 5.98 -3.99
CA ASP A 84 -2.55 7.12 -3.60
C ASP A 84 -1.70 6.91 -2.33
N HIS A 85 -1.83 5.75 -1.68
CA HIS A 85 -1.01 5.31 -0.56
C HIS A 85 0.02 4.23 -0.94
N ILE A 86 0.08 3.84 -2.21
CA ILE A 86 1.08 2.86 -2.71
C ILE A 86 1.95 3.54 -3.76
N VAL A 87 3.25 3.54 -3.56
CA VAL A 87 4.21 3.96 -4.59
C VAL A 87 4.78 2.70 -5.24
N LEU A 88 4.43 2.48 -6.51
CA LEU A 88 4.91 1.34 -7.30
C LEU A 88 6.06 1.78 -8.22
N MET A 89 7.18 1.07 -8.11
CA MET A 89 8.41 1.33 -8.87
C MET A 89 8.81 0.07 -9.64
N LEU A 90 8.79 0.12 -10.98
CA LEU A 90 9.18 -1.00 -11.86
C LEU A 90 10.37 -0.60 -12.73
N ALA A 91 11.50 -1.29 -12.57
CA ALA A 91 12.73 -0.99 -13.31
C ALA A 91 12.67 -1.40 -14.79
N ASP A 92 11.71 -2.27 -15.17
CA ASP A 92 11.45 -2.63 -16.56
C ASP A 92 9.94 -2.76 -16.83
N ASP A 93 9.55 -2.63 -18.09
CA ASP A 93 8.18 -2.82 -18.55
C ASP A 93 8.05 -4.19 -19.23
N VAL A 94 7.97 -5.24 -18.42
CA VAL A 94 7.82 -6.61 -18.92
C VAL A 94 6.47 -6.85 -19.60
N ALA A 95 5.43 -6.10 -19.20
CA ALA A 95 4.10 -6.22 -19.77
C ALA A 95 4.08 -5.79 -21.25
N CYS A 96 4.82 -4.72 -21.59
CA CYS A 96 4.93 -4.20 -22.97
C CYS A 96 6.19 -4.70 -23.69
N SER A 97 6.93 -5.65 -23.11
CA SER A 97 8.12 -6.20 -23.76
C SER A 97 7.77 -6.89 -25.09
N PRO A 98 8.52 -6.68 -26.18
CA PRO A 98 8.31 -7.41 -27.44
C PRO A 98 8.49 -8.94 -27.31
N ARG A 99 9.09 -9.42 -26.22
CA ARG A 99 9.24 -10.84 -25.91
C ARG A 99 8.05 -11.43 -25.17
N ASN A 100 7.16 -10.57 -24.67
CA ASN A 100 5.96 -11.02 -23.97
C ASN A 100 4.94 -11.56 -24.96
N GLY A 101 4.63 -12.86 -24.89
CA GLY A 101 3.60 -13.50 -25.68
C GLY A 101 2.18 -13.04 -25.34
N TYR A 102 2.01 -12.33 -24.20
CA TYR A 102 0.76 -11.77 -23.68
C TYR A 102 0.89 -10.25 -23.51
N PRO A 103 0.83 -9.46 -24.58
CA PRO A 103 1.05 -8.01 -24.50
C PRO A 103 0.09 -7.32 -23.53
N GLY A 104 0.64 -6.57 -22.58
CA GLY A 104 -0.14 -5.89 -21.54
C GLY A 104 -0.55 -6.77 -20.36
N GLU A 105 -0.06 -8.00 -20.28
CA GLU A 105 -0.40 -8.93 -19.20
C GLU A 105 0.86 -9.48 -18.53
N VAL A 106 0.74 -9.74 -17.23
CA VAL A 106 1.78 -10.38 -16.41
C VAL A 106 1.13 -11.40 -15.49
N PHE A 107 1.73 -12.59 -15.39
CA PHE A 107 1.17 -13.72 -14.66
C PHE A 107 2.13 -14.27 -13.61
N LEU A 108 1.57 -14.83 -12.53
CA LEU A 108 2.30 -15.52 -11.45
C LEU A 108 2.16 -17.05 -11.52
N SER A 109 1.32 -17.56 -12.43
CA SER A 109 1.07 -18.99 -12.59
C SER A 109 1.04 -19.39 -14.06
N GLN A 110 1.39 -20.65 -14.35
CA GLN A 110 1.31 -21.24 -15.69
C GLN A 110 -0.12 -21.33 -16.24
N ALA A 111 -1.10 -21.29 -15.37
CA ALA A 111 -2.52 -21.32 -15.76
C ALA A 111 -3.00 -19.99 -16.36
N HIS A 112 -2.24 -18.90 -16.21
CA HIS A 112 -2.54 -17.56 -16.71
C HIS A 112 -3.92 -17.04 -16.29
N THR A 113 -4.43 -17.49 -15.15
CA THR A 113 -5.79 -17.20 -14.70
C THR A 113 -5.96 -15.79 -14.17
N ARG A 114 -4.88 -15.16 -13.72
CA ARG A 114 -4.92 -13.82 -13.12
C ARG A 114 -3.82 -12.93 -13.69
N ASN A 115 -4.24 -11.94 -14.49
CA ASN A 115 -3.36 -10.86 -14.93
C ASN A 115 -3.11 -9.90 -13.75
N VAL A 116 -1.87 -9.81 -13.27
CA VAL A 116 -1.50 -8.91 -12.16
C VAL A 116 -1.14 -7.50 -12.62
N TYR A 117 -0.94 -7.28 -13.93
CA TYR A 117 -0.70 -5.94 -14.48
C TYR A 117 -2.01 -5.19 -14.68
N GLY A 118 -2.92 -5.64 -15.56
CA GLY A 118 -4.26 -5.09 -15.75
C GLY A 118 -4.36 -3.55 -15.93
N ASP A 119 -5.56 -3.06 -16.27
CA ASP A 119 -5.82 -1.64 -16.55
C ASP A 119 -5.75 -0.73 -15.31
N ALA A 120 -5.87 -1.32 -14.11
CA ALA A 120 -5.94 -0.58 -12.84
C ALA A 120 -4.57 -0.37 -12.18
N VAL A 121 -3.47 -0.82 -12.78
CA VAL A 121 -2.13 -0.66 -12.21
C VAL A 121 -1.57 0.71 -12.54
N GLN A 122 -1.28 1.50 -11.50
CA GLN A 122 -0.55 2.75 -11.63
C GLN A 122 0.90 2.54 -11.25
N VAL A 123 1.81 2.71 -12.22
CA VAL A 123 3.26 2.66 -11.98
C VAL A 123 3.78 4.08 -11.86
N ASP A 124 4.32 4.44 -10.69
CA ASP A 124 4.74 5.80 -10.35
C ASP A 124 6.15 6.12 -10.85
N TYR A 125 7.05 5.15 -10.78
CA TYR A 125 8.42 5.27 -11.28
C TYR A 125 8.73 4.11 -12.22
N ARG A 126 9.25 4.43 -13.40
CA ARG A 126 9.46 3.46 -14.49
C ARG A 126 10.90 3.44 -14.99
N GLY A 127 11.39 2.26 -15.30
CA GLY A 127 12.64 2.07 -16.01
C GLY A 127 13.81 2.81 -15.35
N PRO A 128 14.49 3.72 -16.06
CA PRO A 128 15.69 4.42 -15.55
C PRO A 128 15.46 5.30 -14.32
N GLU A 129 14.20 5.64 -13.98
CA GLU A 129 13.88 6.40 -12.77
C GLU A 129 14.03 5.56 -11.48
N VAL A 130 14.00 4.23 -11.59
CA VAL A 130 14.14 3.31 -10.45
C VAL A 130 15.60 3.16 -10.10
N THR A 131 16.08 4.05 -9.24
CA THR A 131 17.48 4.14 -8.79
C THR A 131 17.56 4.13 -7.28
N VAL A 132 18.72 3.80 -6.71
CA VAL A 132 18.98 3.92 -5.27
C VAL A 132 18.68 5.34 -4.78
N ARG A 133 19.14 6.36 -5.50
CA ARG A 133 18.87 7.77 -5.18
C ARG A 133 17.39 8.09 -5.11
N THR A 134 16.61 7.61 -6.09
CA THR A 134 15.17 7.87 -6.15
C THR A 134 14.45 7.23 -4.96
N VAL A 135 14.77 5.97 -4.65
CA VAL A 135 14.18 5.26 -3.51
C VAL A 135 14.54 5.94 -2.19
N LEU A 136 15.81 6.21 -1.92
CA LEU A 136 16.22 6.87 -0.67
C LEU A 136 15.62 8.28 -0.56
N GLY A 137 15.56 9.03 -1.68
CA GLY A 137 14.93 10.34 -1.73
C GLY A 137 13.43 10.29 -1.43
N LEU A 138 12.70 9.29 -1.99
CA LEU A 138 11.30 9.03 -1.72
C LEU A 138 11.05 8.76 -0.23
N LEU A 139 11.81 7.84 0.35
CA LEU A 139 11.70 7.43 1.76
C LEU A 139 11.95 8.61 2.71
N GLU A 140 12.95 9.43 2.43
CA GLU A 140 13.25 10.61 3.22
C GLU A 140 12.32 11.81 2.96
N GLY A 141 11.40 11.74 1.98
CA GLY A 141 10.54 12.85 1.60
C GLY A 141 11.28 13.98 0.89
N ARG A 142 12.41 13.68 0.25
CA ARG A 142 13.17 14.64 -0.55
C ARG A 142 12.64 14.65 -1.99
N HIS A 143 11.64 15.49 -2.24
CA HIS A 143 11.01 15.64 -3.55
C HIS A 143 11.36 16.98 -4.17
N ALA A 144 11.46 17.01 -5.51
CA ALA A 144 11.54 18.26 -6.25
C ALA A 144 10.22 19.06 -6.10
N PRO A 145 10.29 20.41 -6.10
CA PRO A 145 9.07 21.21 -6.13
C PRO A 145 8.17 20.79 -7.32
N GLY A 146 6.87 20.59 -7.06
CA GLY A 146 5.91 20.18 -8.08
C GLY A 146 5.83 18.68 -8.34
N THR A 147 6.55 17.84 -7.60
CA THR A 147 6.38 16.37 -7.68
C THR A 147 4.92 16.00 -7.38
N PRO A 148 4.22 15.28 -8.28
CA PRO A 148 2.83 14.86 -8.08
C PRO A 148 2.63 14.05 -6.80
N ALA A 149 1.45 14.12 -6.18
CA ALA A 149 1.16 13.45 -4.91
C ALA A 149 1.36 11.92 -4.99
N HIS A 150 0.90 11.27 -6.07
CA HIS A 150 1.05 9.82 -6.27
C HIS A 150 2.52 9.36 -6.36
N ARG A 151 3.45 10.27 -6.60
CA ARG A 151 4.90 10.00 -6.63
C ARG A 151 5.58 10.34 -5.31
N ARG A 152 4.85 10.52 -4.23
CA ARG A 152 5.39 10.86 -2.91
C ARG A 152 4.92 9.87 -1.87
N LEU A 153 5.80 9.56 -0.93
CA LEU A 153 5.42 8.88 0.29
C LEU A 153 5.03 9.96 1.32
N ASP A 154 3.76 10.35 1.36
CA ASP A 154 3.28 11.42 2.26
C ASP A 154 2.79 10.86 3.61
N SER A 155 3.49 9.82 4.12
CA SER A 155 3.25 9.22 5.43
C SER A 155 3.74 10.12 6.59
N ASP A 156 3.17 9.91 7.78
CA ASP A 156 3.45 10.65 9.02
C ASP A 156 3.72 9.72 10.22
N GLU A 157 3.89 10.29 11.42
CA GLU A 157 4.15 9.56 12.66
C GLU A 157 2.99 8.66 13.14
N HIS A 158 1.82 8.73 12.52
CA HIS A 158 0.67 7.87 12.83
C HIS A 158 0.54 6.71 11.82
N ALA A 159 1.21 6.81 10.69
CA ALA A 159 1.16 5.84 9.60
C ALA A 159 2.03 4.61 9.88
N ASN A 160 1.56 3.43 9.49
CA ASN A 160 2.45 2.29 9.29
C ASN A 160 2.89 2.25 7.83
N VAL A 161 4.16 1.95 7.61
CA VAL A 161 4.74 1.89 6.27
C VAL A 161 5.24 0.48 5.99
N LEU A 162 4.92 -0.04 4.81
CA LEU A 162 5.44 -1.29 4.28
C LEU A 162 6.36 -1.00 3.10
N LEU A 163 7.61 -1.49 3.16
CA LEU A 163 8.54 -1.48 2.03
C LEU A 163 8.71 -2.91 1.53
N TYR A 164 8.51 -3.13 0.23
CA TYR A 164 8.78 -4.40 -0.42
C TYR A 164 9.82 -4.20 -1.51
N PHE A 165 10.90 -4.98 -1.45
CA PHE A 165 11.99 -4.98 -2.42
C PHE A 165 12.12 -6.34 -3.06
N THR A 166 12.07 -6.41 -4.39
CA THR A 166 12.31 -7.64 -5.15
C THR A 166 13.35 -7.40 -6.25
N GLY A 167 14.27 -8.35 -6.40
CA GLY A 167 15.38 -8.24 -7.34
C GLY A 167 16.57 -9.12 -6.97
N HIS A 168 17.73 -8.79 -7.51
CA HIS A 168 18.99 -9.43 -7.15
C HIS A 168 19.63 -8.78 -5.94
N GLY A 169 20.37 -9.56 -5.16
CA GLY A 169 21.13 -9.07 -4.00
C GLY A 169 22.24 -10.01 -3.60
N GLY A 170 22.99 -9.57 -2.62
CA GLY A 170 24.10 -10.31 -2.02
C GLY A 170 24.29 -9.89 -0.56
N ASP A 171 25.42 -10.28 0.03
CA ASP A 171 25.69 -9.99 1.44
C ASP A 171 25.84 -8.47 1.68
N GLY A 172 24.85 -7.89 2.34
CA GLY A 172 24.82 -6.48 2.71
C GLY A 172 24.45 -5.50 1.60
N PHE A 173 23.99 -5.98 0.44
CA PHE A 173 23.55 -5.12 -0.65
C PHE A 173 22.35 -5.68 -1.44
N PHE A 174 21.60 -4.76 -2.04
CA PHE A 174 20.50 -5.04 -2.97
C PHE A 174 20.76 -4.30 -4.29
N LYS A 175 20.70 -5.01 -5.44
CA LYS A 175 21.06 -4.47 -6.75
C LYS A 175 19.94 -3.66 -7.39
N PHE A 176 20.31 -2.55 -8.00
CA PHE A 176 19.43 -1.74 -8.85
C PHE A 176 19.93 -1.78 -10.30
N GLN A 177 19.17 -2.43 -11.17
CA GLN A 177 19.37 -2.48 -12.64
C GLN A 177 20.79 -2.93 -13.06
N ASP A 178 21.48 -3.73 -12.26
CA ASP A 178 22.89 -4.13 -12.44
C ASP A 178 23.88 -2.96 -12.60
N ARG A 179 23.54 -1.77 -12.08
CA ARG A 179 24.36 -0.54 -12.17
C ARG A 179 24.70 0.06 -10.81
N GLU A 180 23.78 -0.07 -9.85
CA GLU A 180 23.93 0.51 -8.52
C GLU A 180 23.63 -0.57 -7.48
N GLU A 181 24.10 -0.33 -6.28
CA GLU A 181 23.86 -1.18 -5.12
C GLU A 181 23.32 -0.33 -3.96
N LEU A 182 22.16 -0.69 -3.44
CA LEU A 182 21.67 -0.19 -2.17
C LEU A 182 22.36 -0.97 -1.06
N LEU A 183 23.24 -0.32 -0.31
CA LEU A 183 23.91 -0.94 0.81
C LEU A 183 22.99 -1.00 2.04
N ALA A 184 23.13 -2.05 2.85
CA ALA A 184 22.40 -2.19 4.11
C ALA A 184 22.64 -1.00 5.07
N ALA A 185 23.84 -0.38 5.01
CA ALA A 185 24.18 0.83 5.77
C ALA A 185 23.37 2.05 5.30
N ASP A 186 23.32 2.30 3.99
CA ASP A 186 22.61 3.45 3.42
C ASP A 186 21.10 3.36 3.70
N LEU A 187 20.54 2.14 3.63
CA LEU A 187 19.16 1.92 4.00
C LEU A 187 18.91 2.16 5.50
N ALA A 188 19.82 1.71 6.37
CA ALA A 188 19.71 1.93 7.82
C ALA A 188 19.75 3.42 8.17
N ASP A 189 20.64 4.20 7.55
CA ASP A 189 20.73 5.64 7.72
C ASP A 189 19.46 6.35 7.22
N THR A 190 18.92 5.90 6.08
CA THR A 190 17.65 6.42 5.54
C THR A 190 16.47 6.13 6.47
N VAL A 191 16.39 4.92 7.01
CA VAL A 191 15.33 4.55 7.97
C VAL A 191 15.45 5.39 9.25
N ALA A 192 16.66 5.66 9.73
CA ALA A 192 16.88 6.56 10.86
C ALA A 192 16.43 8.01 10.54
N ALA A 193 16.71 8.50 9.32
CA ALA A 193 16.25 9.80 8.86
C ALA A 193 14.72 9.87 8.70
N MET A 194 14.06 8.79 8.25
CA MET A 194 12.59 8.68 8.23
C MET A 194 12.00 8.83 9.64
N ALA A 195 12.54 8.09 10.61
CA ALA A 195 12.07 8.15 11.99
C ALA A 195 12.28 9.54 12.61
N ALA A 196 13.47 10.16 12.40
CA ALA A 196 13.75 11.50 12.87
C ALA A 196 12.81 12.58 12.31
N ARG A 197 12.20 12.32 11.14
CA ARG A 197 11.22 13.20 10.49
C ARG A 197 9.77 12.81 10.76
N GLY A 198 9.51 11.82 11.63
CA GLY A 198 8.17 11.34 11.94
C GLY A 198 7.43 10.78 10.73
N ARG A 199 8.10 10.00 9.87
CA ARG A 199 7.49 9.50 8.63
C ARG A 199 6.83 8.12 8.77
N PHE A 200 6.90 7.52 9.94
CA PHE A 200 6.19 6.29 10.27
C PHE A 200 6.04 6.14 11.78
N ARG A 201 5.00 5.43 12.18
CA ARG A 201 4.84 4.89 13.53
C ARG A 201 5.57 3.57 13.68
N GLU A 202 5.35 2.67 12.73
CA GLU A 202 6.04 1.38 12.60
C GLU A 202 6.36 1.13 11.12
N LEU A 203 7.47 0.47 10.88
CA LEU A 203 7.98 0.18 9.55
C LEU A 203 8.23 -1.32 9.39
N MET A 204 7.59 -1.94 8.39
CA MET A 204 7.86 -3.28 7.93
C MET A 204 8.70 -3.22 6.66
N ILE A 205 9.82 -3.97 6.60
CA ILE A 205 10.63 -4.07 5.40
C ILE A 205 10.66 -5.54 4.95
N VAL A 206 10.22 -5.79 3.72
CA VAL A 206 10.24 -7.12 3.10
C VAL A 206 11.30 -7.14 2.01
N PHE A 207 12.20 -8.12 2.07
CA PHE A 207 13.23 -8.34 1.06
C PHE A 207 13.02 -9.69 0.40
N ASP A 208 12.72 -9.70 -0.91
CA ASP A 208 12.66 -10.91 -1.73
C ASP A 208 13.87 -10.94 -2.69
N THR A 209 14.97 -11.47 -2.17
CA THR A 209 16.26 -11.52 -2.86
C THR A 209 17.18 -12.57 -2.23
N CYS A 210 18.27 -12.91 -2.90
CA CYS A 210 19.34 -13.73 -2.29
C CYS A 210 19.97 -12.99 -1.11
N GLN A 211 20.34 -13.73 -0.04
CA GLN A 211 20.99 -13.21 1.17
C GLN A 211 20.21 -12.07 1.85
N ALA A 212 18.89 -12.07 1.67
CA ALA A 212 17.98 -11.01 2.04
C ALA A 212 18.10 -10.57 3.51
N GLY A 213 18.32 -11.51 4.44
CA GLY A 213 18.50 -11.23 5.87
C GLY A 213 19.68 -10.29 6.18
N SER A 214 20.70 -10.27 5.30
CA SER A 214 21.86 -9.39 5.46
C SER A 214 21.49 -7.89 5.36
N MET A 215 20.44 -7.56 4.61
CA MET A 215 19.97 -6.17 4.45
C MET A 215 19.43 -5.57 5.75
N ALA A 216 18.91 -6.38 6.65
CA ALA A 216 18.43 -5.93 7.95
C ALA A 216 19.54 -5.77 9.00
N SER A 217 20.75 -6.27 8.74
CA SER A 217 21.85 -6.37 9.72
C SER A 217 22.29 -5.02 10.33
N ARG A 218 22.12 -3.93 9.59
CA ARG A 218 22.51 -2.57 9.99
C ARG A 218 21.39 -1.73 10.59
N LEU A 219 20.13 -2.18 10.51
CA LEU A 219 19.02 -1.45 11.12
C LEU A 219 19.21 -1.31 12.64
N ARG A 220 18.86 -0.15 13.18
CA ARG A 220 18.96 0.17 14.62
C ARG A 220 17.77 1.01 15.11
N THR A 221 16.91 1.43 14.21
CA THR A 221 15.80 2.34 14.49
C THR A 221 14.68 1.59 15.20
N PRO A 222 14.18 2.06 16.35
CA PRO A 222 13.02 1.46 17.02
C PRO A 222 11.76 1.53 16.14
N GLY A 223 10.85 0.58 16.36
CA GLY A 223 9.59 0.49 15.60
C GLY A 223 9.75 -0.14 14.21
N VAL A 224 10.90 -0.75 13.91
CA VAL A 224 11.21 -1.37 12.62
C VAL A 224 11.30 -2.89 12.77
N PHE A 225 10.76 -3.63 11.82
CA PHE A 225 11.03 -5.06 11.66
C PHE A 225 11.15 -5.43 10.19
N SER A 226 11.77 -6.57 9.92
CA SER A 226 11.95 -7.05 8.55
C SER A 226 11.59 -8.51 8.41
N VAL A 227 11.13 -8.86 7.20
CA VAL A 227 10.93 -10.24 6.74
C VAL A 227 11.74 -10.42 5.46
N ALA A 228 12.59 -11.41 5.43
CA ALA A 228 13.52 -11.67 4.34
C ALA A 228 13.31 -13.08 3.78
N SER A 229 13.26 -13.23 2.46
CA SER A 229 13.01 -14.50 1.77
C SER A 229 14.10 -15.56 1.98
N ALA A 230 15.29 -15.14 2.40
CA ALA A 230 16.44 -16.01 2.65
C ALA A 230 17.31 -15.45 3.76
N ARG A 231 17.98 -16.31 4.53
CA ARG A 231 19.01 -15.91 5.50
C ARG A 231 20.26 -15.39 4.80
N THR A 232 21.10 -14.71 5.56
CA THR A 232 22.47 -14.41 5.12
C THR A 232 23.18 -15.72 4.73
N GLY A 233 23.83 -15.72 3.58
CA GLY A 233 24.49 -16.90 3.01
C GLY A 233 23.56 -17.84 2.20
N GLU A 234 22.25 -17.60 2.18
CA GLU A 234 21.29 -18.39 1.41
C GLU A 234 20.82 -17.67 0.15
N SER A 235 20.44 -18.44 -0.87
CA SER A 235 19.79 -17.95 -2.07
C SER A 235 18.28 -17.95 -1.91
N SER A 236 17.59 -16.98 -2.48
CA SER A 236 16.15 -17.03 -2.78
C SER A 236 15.95 -17.71 -4.14
N TYR A 237 14.86 -18.48 -4.29
CA TYR A 237 14.64 -19.31 -5.48
C TYR A 237 13.33 -18.97 -6.16
N SER A 238 13.34 -19.06 -7.50
CA SER A 238 12.12 -19.01 -8.30
C SER A 238 11.24 -20.25 -8.04
N TYR A 239 9.92 -20.06 -8.19
CA TYR A 239 8.94 -21.13 -7.95
C TYR A 239 8.72 -21.99 -9.18
N THR A 240 8.33 -21.37 -10.31
CA THR A 240 7.97 -22.11 -11.51
C THR A 240 8.44 -21.39 -12.77
N THR A 241 8.69 -22.19 -13.80
CA THR A 241 9.00 -21.71 -15.15
C THR A 241 7.76 -21.88 -16.03
N ASP A 242 7.46 -20.90 -16.84
CA ASP A 242 6.39 -20.93 -17.82
C ASP A 242 6.97 -21.09 -19.23
N ASP A 243 6.55 -22.14 -19.95
CA ASP A 243 7.09 -22.46 -21.27
C ASP A 243 6.72 -21.42 -22.33
N SER A 244 5.57 -20.75 -22.20
CA SER A 244 5.12 -19.71 -23.13
C SER A 244 5.84 -18.36 -22.92
N VAL A 245 6.26 -18.08 -21.68
CA VAL A 245 7.10 -16.94 -21.31
C VAL A 245 8.58 -17.28 -21.54
N GLY A 246 8.94 -18.57 -21.41
CA GLY A 246 10.30 -19.09 -21.55
C GLY A 246 11.20 -18.82 -20.34
N LEU A 247 10.61 -18.43 -19.20
CA LEU A 247 11.33 -18.00 -17.99
C LEU A 247 10.61 -18.42 -16.73
N ALA A 248 11.31 -18.32 -15.59
CA ALA A 248 10.69 -18.34 -14.29
C ALA A 248 9.82 -17.08 -14.11
N ILE A 249 8.58 -17.24 -13.65
CA ILE A 249 7.56 -16.20 -13.63
C ILE A 249 7.26 -15.62 -12.24
N VAL A 250 7.74 -16.22 -11.17
CA VAL A 250 7.55 -15.76 -9.78
C VAL A 250 8.61 -16.38 -8.88
N ASP A 251 8.99 -15.69 -7.81
CA ASP A 251 9.83 -16.25 -6.74
C ASP A 251 8.98 -16.95 -5.68
N ARG A 252 9.55 -17.97 -5.03
CA ARG A 252 8.83 -18.82 -4.07
C ARG A 252 8.25 -18.03 -2.90
N PHE A 253 9.02 -17.11 -2.35
CA PHE A 253 8.57 -16.31 -1.23
C PHE A 253 7.33 -15.49 -1.60
N THR A 254 7.38 -14.77 -2.72
CA THR A 254 6.23 -13.97 -3.18
C THR A 254 5.05 -14.87 -3.56
N TYR A 255 5.27 -15.99 -4.26
CA TYR A 255 4.20 -16.94 -4.58
C TYR A 255 3.43 -17.38 -3.33
N HIS A 256 4.16 -17.82 -2.29
CA HIS A 256 3.54 -18.29 -1.05
C HIS A 256 2.93 -17.13 -0.23
N THR A 257 3.47 -15.90 -0.33
CA THR A 257 2.84 -14.70 0.24
C THR A 257 1.47 -14.45 -0.40
N VAL A 258 1.42 -14.41 -1.74
CA VAL A 258 0.18 -14.17 -2.49
C VAL A 258 -0.84 -15.28 -2.20
N ALA A 259 -0.41 -16.55 -2.25
CA ALA A 259 -1.29 -17.68 -1.95
C ALA A 259 -1.86 -17.64 -0.52
N TYR A 260 -1.03 -17.26 0.47
CA TYR A 260 -1.48 -17.09 1.84
C TYR A 260 -2.53 -15.98 1.98
N LEU A 261 -2.27 -14.81 1.39
CA LEU A 261 -3.19 -13.68 1.43
C LEU A 261 -4.50 -13.98 0.69
N ASP A 262 -4.45 -14.64 -0.46
CA ASP A 262 -5.62 -15.11 -1.20
C ASP A 262 -6.44 -16.12 -0.38
N GLY A 263 -5.79 -17.04 0.31
CA GLY A 263 -6.45 -17.98 1.22
C GLY A 263 -7.23 -17.29 2.34
N LEU A 264 -6.69 -16.18 2.88
CA LEU A 264 -7.37 -15.39 3.91
C LEU A 264 -8.56 -14.59 3.36
N LYS A 265 -8.51 -14.19 2.08
CA LYS A 265 -9.62 -13.50 1.40
C LYS A 265 -10.85 -14.40 1.26
N GLY A 266 -10.64 -15.71 1.23
CA GLY A 266 -11.68 -16.73 1.17
C GLY A 266 -12.37 -16.82 -0.19
N HIS A 267 -13.13 -17.92 -0.41
CA HIS A 267 -13.91 -18.15 -1.62
C HIS A 267 -15.24 -17.41 -1.52
N ALA A 268 -15.21 -16.09 -1.55
CA ALA A 268 -16.44 -15.33 -1.57
C ALA A 268 -17.12 -15.46 -2.94
N ARG A 269 -18.25 -16.19 -2.99
CA ARG A 269 -19.02 -16.39 -4.22
C ARG A 269 -19.81 -15.17 -4.67
N ASP A 270 -19.96 -14.17 -3.82
CA ASP A 270 -20.58 -12.89 -4.17
C ASP A 270 -19.95 -11.72 -3.37
N ALA A 271 -20.06 -10.50 -3.89
CA ALA A 271 -19.45 -9.30 -3.32
C ALA A 271 -19.99 -8.92 -1.92
N SER A 272 -21.20 -9.38 -1.56
CA SER A 272 -21.80 -9.10 -0.25
C SER A 272 -21.24 -10.01 0.82
N THR A 273 -21.09 -11.29 0.50
CA THR A 273 -20.49 -12.32 1.37
C THR A 273 -18.98 -12.12 1.49
N ALA A 274 -18.29 -11.73 0.41
CA ALA A 274 -16.89 -11.37 0.40
C ALA A 274 -16.56 -10.30 1.44
N ARG A 275 -17.36 -9.25 1.48
CA ARG A 275 -17.15 -8.10 2.37
C ARG A 275 -17.20 -8.47 3.86
N THR A 276 -18.01 -9.43 4.24
CA THR A 276 -18.19 -9.85 5.65
C THR A 276 -17.18 -10.90 6.08
N VAL A 277 -16.87 -11.88 5.23
CA VAL A 277 -15.91 -12.96 5.50
C VAL A 277 -14.47 -12.44 5.44
N PHE A 278 -14.16 -11.63 4.45
CA PHE A 278 -12.88 -10.95 4.27
C PHE A 278 -12.47 -10.13 5.50
N GLY A 279 -13.39 -9.28 6.01
CA GLY A 279 -13.11 -8.47 7.19
C GLY A 279 -12.81 -9.29 8.45
N SER A 280 -13.28 -10.55 8.52
CA SER A 280 -13.14 -11.35 9.75
C SER A 280 -11.83 -12.17 9.83
N ALA A 281 -11.36 -12.77 8.75
CA ALA A 281 -10.15 -13.59 8.76
C ALA A 281 -8.89 -12.70 8.74
N VAL A 282 -8.77 -11.81 7.76
CA VAL A 282 -7.63 -10.89 7.63
C VAL A 282 -7.47 -10.02 8.88
N ALA A 283 -8.58 -9.48 9.41
CA ALA A 283 -8.56 -8.61 10.60
C ALA A 283 -8.12 -9.31 11.89
N ARG A 284 -8.17 -10.65 11.95
CA ARG A 284 -7.74 -11.44 13.09
C ARG A 284 -6.40 -12.11 12.92
N THR A 285 -5.87 -12.12 11.70
CA THR A 285 -4.57 -12.75 11.42
C THR A 285 -3.44 -11.89 11.98
N ARG A 286 -2.56 -12.55 12.72
CA ARG A 286 -1.38 -11.92 13.33
C ARG A 286 -0.16 -12.10 12.44
N MET A 287 0.81 -11.22 12.63
CA MET A 287 2.06 -11.24 11.85
C MET A 287 2.90 -12.49 12.13
N ASP A 288 2.87 -13.05 13.36
CA ASP A 288 3.52 -14.31 13.66
C ASP A 288 2.96 -15.45 12.79
N GLN A 289 1.64 -15.50 12.58
CA GLN A 289 1.00 -16.52 11.73
C GLN A 289 1.41 -16.40 10.26
N TYR A 290 1.60 -15.18 9.76
CA TYR A 290 2.13 -14.94 8.42
C TYR A 290 3.57 -15.41 8.28
N VAL A 291 4.43 -15.09 9.25
CA VAL A 291 5.85 -15.52 9.23
C VAL A 291 5.97 -17.03 9.39
N ASP A 292 5.20 -17.62 10.32
CA ASP A 292 5.23 -19.06 10.61
C ASP A 292 4.65 -19.91 9.45
N HIS A 293 3.91 -19.29 8.52
CA HIS A 293 3.42 -19.96 7.32
C HIS A 293 4.56 -20.47 6.41
N PHE A 294 5.69 -19.74 6.37
CA PHE A 294 6.80 -20.09 5.51
C PHE A 294 7.59 -21.29 6.08
N SER A 295 7.75 -22.28 5.25
CA SER A 295 8.57 -23.45 5.52
C SER A 295 9.68 -23.57 4.49
N PRO A 296 10.90 -24.02 4.86
CA PRO A 296 11.94 -24.33 3.89
C PRO A 296 11.53 -25.37 2.84
N ALA A 297 10.52 -26.18 3.14
CA ALA A 297 9.93 -27.08 2.14
C ALA A 297 9.24 -26.34 0.99
N PHE A 298 8.73 -25.14 1.24
CA PHE A 298 8.05 -24.28 0.26
C PHE A 298 9.02 -23.31 -0.40
N THR A 299 9.80 -22.58 0.39
CA THR A 299 10.68 -21.51 -0.08
C THR A 299 12.04 -22.00 -0.58
N VAL A 300 12.44 -23.21 -0.18
CA VAL A 300 13.80 -23.78 -0.44
C VAL A 300 14.91 -22.92 0.18
N SER A 301 14.53 -21.99 1.03
CA SER A 301 15.37 -21.11 1.84
C SER A 301 14.72 -20.93 3.20
N HIS A 302 15.46 -20.41 4.17
CA HIS A 302 14.89 -20.07 5.46
C HIS A 302 14.46 -18.59 5.44
N VAL A 303 13.17 -18.33 5.59
CA VAL A 303 12.69 -16.98 5.83
C VAL A 303 13.29 -16.46 7.13
N ASP A 304 13.89 -15.29 7.07
CA ASP A 304 14.54 -14.63 8.20
C ASP A 304 13.73 -13.44 8.67
N THR A 305 13.52 -13.33 9.99
CA THR A 305 12.70 -12.28 10.56
C THR A 305 13.47 -11.57 11.66
N ARG A 306 13.65 -10.28 11.51
CA ARG A 306 14.26 -9.44 12.53
C ARG A 306 13.21 -8.53 13.16
N CYS A 307 12.85 -8.78 14.41
CA CYS A 307 11.80 -8.05 15.14
C CYS A 307 12.25 -7.49 16.49
N ASP A 308 13.55 -7.53 16.81
CA ASP A 308 14.15 -7.04 18.05
C ASP A 308 14.02 -5.52 18.24
N LEU A 309 13.73 -4.78 17.18
CA LEU A 309 13.55 -3.32 17.20
C LEU A 309 12.07 -2.90 17.34
N LEU A 310 11.13 -3.83 17.32
CA LEU A 310 9.73 -3.54 17.65
C LEU A 310 9.53 -3.39 19.15
N ASN A 311 8.61 -2.50 19.54
CA ASN A 311 8.21 -2.32 20.95
C ASN A 311 7.14 -3.33 21.39
N ARG A 312 6.69 -4.21 20.50
CA ARG A 312 5.67 -5.24 20.72
C ARG A 312 6.03 -6.54 20.00
N SER A 313 5.50 -7.64 20.46
CA SER A 313 5.67 -8.95 19.84
C SER A 313 4.93 -9.04 18.49
N LEU A 314 5.43 -9.85 17.54
CA LEU A 314 4.70 -10.16 16.30
C LEU A 314 3.32 -10.79 16.54
N ARG A 315 3.09 -11.37 17.72
CA ARG A 315 1.77 -11.86 18.17
C ARG A 315 0.76 -10.74 18.45
N GLU A 316 1.24 -9.53 18.67
CA GLU A 316 0.44 -8.32 18.92
C GLU A 316 0.30 -7.46 17.67
N VAL A 317 1.06 -7.76 16.60
CA VAL A 317 0.98 -7.10 15.31
C VAL A 317 -0.07 -7.82 14.47
N LEU A 318 -1.09 -7.11 14.03
CA LEU A 318 -2.08 -7.63 13.09
C LEU A 318 -1.55 -7.52 11.64
N LEU A 319 -1.92 -8.47 10.80
CA LEU A 319 -1.63 -8.40 9.37
C LEU A 319 -2.16 -7.09 8.77
N THR A 320 -3.34 -6.65 9.22
CA THR A 320 -3.96 -5.39 8.80
C THR A 320 -3.20 -4.14 9.23
N ASP A 321 -2.25 -4.23 10.15
CA ASP A 321 -1.42 -3.08 10.52
C ASP A 321 -0.50 -2.65 9.37
N PHE A 322 -0.24 -3.53 8.37
CA PHE A 322 0.66 -3.24 7.25
C PHE A 322 0.07 -3.58 5.88
N PHE A 323 -0.70 -4.65 5.75
CA PHE A 323 -1.17 -5.17 4.47
C PHE A 323 -2.55 -4.65 4.06
N ALA A 324 -3.31 -4.04 4.96
CA ALA A 324 -4.68 -3.66 4.69
C ALA A 324 -5.02 -2.27 5.25
N ASN A 325 -6.09 -1.67 4.71
CA ASN A 325 -6.72 -0.51 5.31
C ASN A 325 -8.17 -0.82 5.65
N THR A 326 -8.44 -1.07 6.93
CA THR A 326 -9.76 -1.52 7.43
C THR A 326 -10.84 -0.43 7.39
N HIS A 327 -10.47 0.83 7.16
CA HIS A 327 -11.38 1.97 7.22
C HIS A 327 -11.87 2.46 5.86
N THR A 328 -11.26 2.01 4.77
CA THR A 328 -11.70 2.39 3.42
C THR A 328 -12.84 1.47 2.98
N ARG A 329 -14.00 2.04 2.68
CA ARG A 329 -15.05 1.34 1.93
C ARG A 329 -14.59 1.21 0.48
N THR A 330 -13.67 0.30 0.22
CA THR A 330 -13.22 0.03 -1.14
C THR A 330 -14.31 -0.71 -1.89
N HIS A 331 -14.57 -0.25 -3.11
CA HIS A 331 -15.30 -1.04 -4.11
C HIS A 331 -14.39 -2.16 -4.58
N PHE A 332 -14.40 -3.27 -3.86
CA PHE A 332 -13.81 -4.51 -4.35
C PHE A 332 -14.60 -4.94 -5.57
N VAL A 333 -13.98 -4.91 -6.73
CA VAL A 333 -14.48 -5.55 -7.94
C VAL A 333 -13.77 -6.91 -7.99
N PRO A 334 -14.44 -8.02 -7.68
CA PRO A 334 -13.83 -9.33 -7.82
C PRO A 334 -13.56 -9.57 -9.31
N ASP A 335 -12.29 -9.70 -9.68
CA ASP A 335 -11.97 -10.37 -10.94
C ASP A 335 -12.58 -11.78 -10.87
N ARG A 336 -13.21 -12.23 -11.94
CA ARG A 336 -13.72 -13.60 -12.05
C ARG A 336 -12.54 -14.55 -12.14
N VAL A 337 -12.03 -15.00 -11.00
CA VAL A 337 -10.95 -15.98 -10.95
C VAL A 337 -11.49 -17.28 -10.38
N ALA A 338 -11.27 -18.37 -11.11
CA ALA A 338 -11.42 -19.71 -10.58
C ALA A 338 -10.34 -19.93 -9.52
N THR A 339 -10.74 -19.98 -8.26
CA THR A 339 -9.84 -20.05 -7.08
C THR A 339 -9.30 -21.47 -6.82
N ASP A 340 -9.65 -22.45 -7.64
CA ASP A 340 -9.34 -23.86 -7.36
C ASP A 340 -7.96 -24.32 -7.84
N GLU A 341 -7.22 -23.48 -8.58
CA GLU A 341 -5.96 -23.88 -9.21
C GLU A 341 -4.70 -23.64 -8.38
N TRP A 342 -4.78 -22.80 -7.33
CA TRP A 342 -3.61 -22.48 -6.51
C TRP A 342 -3.13 -23.62 -5.61
N PHE A 343 -4.00 -24.62 -5.35
CA PHE A 343 -3.74 -25.72 -4.39
C PHE A 343 -3.53 -27.09 -5.05
N GLN A 344 -3.47 -27.20 -6.37
CA GLN A 344 -3.35 -28.47 -7.09
C GLN A 344 -1.96 -28.74 -7.70
N ALA A 345 -0.91 -28.04 -7.28
CA ALA A 345 0.47 -28.33 -7.71
C ALA A 345 1.34 -28.83 -6.54
#